data_b28fcd42598ad6de8a8097b827e818b3
#
_entry.id   b28fcd42598ad6de8a8097b827e818b3
#
_cell.length_a   1.000
_cell.length_b   1.000
_cell.length_c   1.000
_cell.angle_alpha   90.00
_cell.angle_beta   90.00
_cell.angle_gamma   90.00
#
_symmetry.space_group_name_H-M   'P 1'
#
loop_
_entity.id
_entity.type
_entity.pdbx_description
1 polymer ?
#
loop_
_entity_poly.entity_id
_entity_poly.type
_entity_poly.pdbx_seq_one_letter_code
_entity_poly.pdbx_strand_id
1 'polypeptide(L)'
;MKRILSLLLAIVCCHGIPAQTIDLGRTEPLSPYVFGHNLEHTRGAISGGLSAQMLLNRKFAGKPSRNGGVAADWEGIGDKVFFTLGAPAYTKHICLPNMRRRNELNSQTVQNLVDGQTAGILQKGLYLSEGCEYILRTVTRTSAPVTLTVSLTDRSGEKVYAVHTLSLAPSEDWAENEFRMTPAGSDDEASVRYTFTQRAELTIGALSMMPSENFHGMRPDVVACLKEIGPRLIRWPGGNFAGEYRWKDGLLPVDMRGPQQSASEIHTHPFTHGYDYHEIDTDSFIALCREVGAEPMLTVNMAWNSPEESAQWVEYCNGPADSEYGRIRASRGHEEPYGVRFWCIGNEMGYGHMEGPNGAEGYATLARKHVDAMLEKDLQLDLFSSGPYPNDTWAGKSAAVLADKVKYVSLHHYADAGKHFTDPESTKASYVAITESFTSFVERAERMRRSLDATGEKLHISFDEWNQWYSWFRPSSVAEGIFVARSLHFFMTRSNDLDMPIVCYFQPVAEGAIIITPKGCRLSANGQVYALMKAHQDGRLCKIGDNDDYSTVATRKDKELTITLINHSYDQSREFSFLLKGKVREAVLYSSEEVAPHSFFGSSPLEVTATRKNISTVLPPHSVALLKVDLNF
;
A
#
# COMPACT_ATOMS: atom_id res chain seq x y z
N MET A 1 20.18 -63.91 28.66
CA MET A 1 19.47 -63.66 27.37
C MET A 1 19.86 -62.28 26.84
N LYS A 2 20.76 -62.33 25.87
CA LYS A 2 21.34 -61.08 25.28
C LYS A 2 20.39 -60.49 24.30
N ARG A 3 20.00 -59.18 24.47
CA ARG A 3 19.29 -58.40 23.47
C ARG A 3 20.32 -57.87 22.47
N ILE A 4 20.20 -58.31 21.24
CA ILE A 4 20.93 -57.80 20.08
C ILE A 4 20.19 -56.54 19.61
N LEU A 5 20.83 -55.38 19.70
CA LEU A 5 20.38 -54.10 19.17
C LEU A 5 20.84 -54.05 17.70
N SER A 6 19.92 -54.23 16.77
CA SER A 6 20.21 -54.08 15.33
C SER A 6 20.19 -52.60 14.99
N LEU A 7 21.36 -52.04 14.73
CA LEU A 7 21.53 -50.70 14.15
C LEU A 7 21.26 -50.83 12.65
N LEU A 8 20.11 -50.37 12.19
CA LEU A 8 19.87 -50.15 10.75
C LEU A 8 20.58 -48.86 10.33
N LEU A 9 21.73 -49.02 9.71
CA LEU A 9 22.39 -47.92 8.98
C LEU A 9 21.58 -47.72 7.69
N ALA A 10 20.77 -46.65 7.64
CA ALA A 10 20.19 -46.20 6.39
C ALA A 10 21.31 -45.56 5.56
N ILE A 11 21.79 -46.31 4.56
CA ILE A 11 22.65 -45.75 3.52
C ILE A 11 21.77 -44.83 2.67
N VAL A 12 21.79 -43.55 2.97
CA VAL A 12 21.28 -42.52 2.07
C VAL A 12 22.25 -42.49 0.88
N CYS A 13 21.83 -43.03 -0.25
CA CYS A 13 22.51 -42.85 -1.52
C CYS A 13 22.42 -41.33 -1.85
N CYS A 14 23.40 -40.57 -1.42
CA CYS A 14 23.62 -39.21 -1.90
C CYS A 14 23.96 -39.29 -3.39
N HIS A 15 22.97 -39.26 -4.26
CA HIS A 15 23.19 -38.78 -5.61
C HIS A 15 23.44 -37.31 -5.45
N GLY A 16 24.71 -36.90 -5.43
CA GLY A 16 25.09 -35.50 -5.29
C GLY A 16 24.40 -34.70 -6.38
N ILE A 17 23.54 -33.72 -5.98
CA ILE A 17 22.98 -32.76 -6.91
C ILE A 17 24.15 -32.07 -7.58
N PRO A 18 24.22 -31.98 -8.93
CA PRO A 18 25.31 -31.30 -9.60
C PRO A 18 25.38 -29.87 -9.10
N ALA A 19 26.58 -29.40 -8.75
CA ALA A 19 26.77 -28.06 -8.25
C ALA A 19 26.41 -27.05 -9.35
N GLN A 20 25.54 -26.10 -9.03
CA GLN A 20 25.16 -25.02 -9.93
C GLN A 20 26.35 -24.11 -10.23
N THR A 21 26.38 -23.55 -11.42
CA THR A 21 27.37 -22.56 -11.83
C THR A 21 26.74 -21.17 -11.76
N ILE A 22 27.45 -20.22 -11.15
CA ILE A 22 27.11 -18.79 -11.17
C ILE A 22 28.11 -18.12 -12.09
N ASP A 23 27.64 -17.59 -13.21
CA ASP A 23 28.51 -16.88 -14.16
C ASP A 23 28.78 -15.45 -13.66
N LEU A 24 29.94 -15.28 -13.04
CA LEU A 24 30.40 -13.99 -12.53
C LEU A 24 30.91 -13.03 -13.63
N GLY A 25 31.20 -13.56 -14.83
CA GLY A 25 31.72 -12.80 -15.96
C GLY A 25 30.63 -12.16 -16.83
N ARG A 26 29.45 -12.75 -16.85
CA ARG A 26 28.29 -12.25 -17.59
C ARG A 26 27.23 -11.80 -16.61
N THR A 27 27.20 -10.49 -16.36
CA THR A 27 26.18 -9.89 -15.49
C THR A 27 25.32 -8.92 -16.29
N GLU A 28 24.04 -8.93 -16.00
CA GLU A 28 23.04 -8.05 -16.62
C GLU A 28 22.57 -6.97 -15.63
N PRO A 29 22.14 -5.79 -16.08
CA PRO A 29 21.52 -4.84 -15.18
C PRO A 29 20.23 -5.45 -14.59
N LEU A 30 20.02 -5.26 -13.30
CA LEU A 30 18.73 -5.54 -12.66
C LEU A 30 18.03 -4.20 -12.45
N SER A 31 16.82 -4.05 -12.98
CA SER A 31 16.05 -2.85 -12.71
C SER A 31 15.70 -2.78 -11.22
N PRO A 32 15.98 -1.67 -10.52
CA PRO A 32 15.55 -1.53 -9.13
C PRO A 32 14.04 -1.56 -8.99
N TYR A 33 13.30 -1.22 -10.05
CA TYR A 33 11.83 -1.13 -10.02
C TYR A 33 11.11 -2.48 -10.08
N VAL A 34 11.82 -3.61 -10.12
CA VAL A 34 11.23 -4.93 -9.82
C VAL A 34 10.85 -5.07 -8.34
N PHE A 35 11.31 -4.15 -7.49
CA PHE A 35 10.92 -4.01 -6.09
C PHE A 35 9.89 -2.87 -5.89
N GLY A 36 9.03 -2.66 -6.86
CA GLY A 36 7.94 -1.68 -6.80
C GLY A 36 6.75 -2.20 -5.99
N HIS A 37 5.93 -1.25 -5.53
CA HIS A 37 4.68 -1.52 -4.84
C HIS A 37 3.57 -0.62 -5.38
N ASN A 38 2.33 -1.08 -5.26
CA ASN A 38 1.14 -0.30 -5.56
C ASN A 38 0.44 0.06 -4.24
N LEU A 39 0.20 1.33 -3.98
CA LEU A 39 -0.50 1.83 -2.80
C LEU A 39 -1.82 2.45 -3.22
N GLU A 40 -2.92 1.82 -2.85
CA GLU A 40 -4.26 2.24 -3.21
C GLU A 40 -5.08 2.70 -1.99
N HIS A 41 -5.96 3.69 -2.17
CA HIS A 41 -6.87 4.16 -1.12
C HIS A 41 -8.06 3.21 -0.93
N THR A 42 -7.78 1.95 -0.69
CA THR A 42 -8.79 0.90 -0.55
C THR A 42 -8.65 0.16 0.76
N ARG A 43 -9.72 -0.43 1.21
CA ARG A 43 -9.87 -1.44 2.28
C ARG A 43 -9.18 -1.14 3.60
N GLY A 44 -8.39 -0.36 3.87
CA GLY A 44 -7.67 -0.09 5.12
C GLY A 44 -6.18 0.19 4.89
N ALA A 45 -5.77 0.35 3.64
CA ALA A 45 -4.39 0.71 3.35
C ALA A 45 -4.08 2.15 3.80
N ILE A 46 -5.03 3.06 3.68
CA ILE A 46 -4.88 4.45 4.13
C ILE A 46 -5.59 4.65 5.47
N SER A 47 -6.93 4.65 5.50
CA SER A 47 -7.70 4.79 6.74
C SER A 47 -7.59 3.53 7.58
N GLY A 48 -7.06 3.65 8.80
CA GLY A 48 -6.75 2.50 9.66
C GLY A 48 -5.43 1.78 9.33
N GLY A 49 -4.72 2.22 8.29
CA GLY A 49 -3.43 1.72 7.85
C GLY A 49 -2.32 2.76 7.95
N LEU A 50 -2.01 3.40 6.83
CA LEU A 50 -0.94 4.39 6.74
C LEU A 50 -1.27 5.70 7.48
N SER A 51 -2.54 6.14 7.46
CA SER A 51 -2.95 7.38 8.13
C SER A 51 -2.83 7.27 9.65
N ALA A 52 -2.27 8.29 10.28
CA ALA A 52 -2.20 8.42 11.73
C ALA A 52 -3.53 8.89 12.36
N GLN A 53 -4.52 9.22 11.55
CA GLN A 53 -5.84 9.68 12.02
C GLN A 53 -6.57 8.55 12.75
N MET A 54 -7.00 8.85 13.99
CA MET A 54 -7.64 7.87 14.88
C MET A 54 -9.16 7.91 14.84
N LEU A 55 -9.76 9.06 14.49
CA LEU A 55 -11.21 9.22 14.50
C LEU A 55 -11.84 8.68 13.23
N LEU A 56 -12.85 7.84 13.39
CA LEU A 56 -13.70 7.36 12.32
C LEU A 56 -14.74 8.43 11.97
N ASN A 57 -15.11 8.48 10.70
CA ASN A 57 -16.12 9.42 10.18
C ASN A 57 -16.00 10.85 10.76
N ARG A 58 -14.80 11.35 10.84
CA ARG A 58 -14.42 12.60 11.49
C ARG A 58 -14.92 13.88 10.78
N LYS A 59 -15.46 13.70 9.56
CA LYS A 59 -16.03 14.74 8.70
C LYS A 59 -17.53 14.53 8.46
N PHE A 60 -18.14 13.66 9.26
CA PHE A 60 -19.57 13.41 9.32
C PHE A 60 -20.21 13.03 7.97
N ALA A 61 -19.51 12.23 7.16
CA ALA A 61 -20.02 11.75 5.88
C ALA A 61 -21.23 10.84 6.03
N GLY A 62 -22.06 10.81 4.98
CA GLY A 62 -23.14 9.86 4.85
C GLY A 62 -24.42 10.27 5.57
N LYS A 63 -25.31 9.28 5.73
CA LYS A 63 -26.62 9.47 6.38
C LYS A 63 -26.50 9.38 7.90
N PRO A 64 -27.41 10.03 8.64
CA PRO A 64 -27.46 9.87 10.08
C PRO A 64 -27.66 8.42 10.47
N SER A 65 -27.06 8.02 11.59
CA SER A 65 -27.33 6.74 12.21
C SER A 65 -28.80 6.64 12.65
N ARG A 66 -29.28 5.45 12.94
CA ARG A 66 -30.64 5.25 13.47
C ARG A 66 -30.89 5.93 14.83
N ASN A 67 -29.84 6.42 15.47
CA ASN A 67 -29.86 7.07 16.78
C ASN A 67 -30.08 8.57 16.69
N GLY A 68 -31.16 9.03 16.03
CA GLY A 68 -31.65 10.37 16.23
C GLY A 68 -30.81 11.51 15.66
N GLY A 69 -30.26 11.38 14.45
CA GLY A 69 -29.58 12.49 13.76
C GLY A 69 -28.09 12.64 14.04
N VAL A 70 -27.48 11.69 14.73
CA VAL A 70 -26.03 11.61 14.95
C VAL A 70 -25.36 10.88 13.78
N ALA A 71 -24.19 11.35 13.35
CA ALA A 71 -23.39 10.71 12.30
C ALA A 71 -23.02 9.26 12.67
N ALA A 72 -22.85 8.41 11.65
CA ALA A 72 -22.31 7.06 11.86
C ALA A 72 -20.96 7.13 12.59
N ASP A 73 -20.66 6.12 13.42
CA ASP A 73 -19.50 6.00 14.32
C ASP A 73 -19.50 6.97 15.53
N TRP A 74 -20.49 7.84 15.65
CA TRP A 74 -20.65 8.75 16.78
C TRP A 74 -21.89 8.42 17.59
N GLU A 75 -21.82 8.70 18.89
CA GLU A 75 -22.94 8.58 19.83
C GLU A 75 -23.28 9.94 20.41
N GLY A 76 -24.57 10.24 20.57
CA GLY A 76 -25.04 11.46 21.22
C GLY A 76 -25.01 11.38 22.74
N ILE A 77 -24.78 12.50 23.41
CA ILE A 77 -24.80 12.65 24.87
C ILE A 77 -25.88 13.65 25.26
N GLY A 78 -26.74 13.26 26.22
CA GLY A 78 -27.77 14.09 26.85
C GLY A 78 -29.18 13.68 26.48
N ASP A 79 -30.15 13.90 27.44
CA ASP A 79 -31.55 13.47 27.28
C ASP A 79 -32.42 14.48 26.51
N LYS A 80 -32.19 15.77 26.72
CA LYS A 80 -32.92 16.87 26.05
C LYS A 80 -32.01 17.59 25.05
N VAL A 81 -31.46 16.79 24.14
CA VAL A 81 -30.57 17.26 23.09
C VAL A 81 -31.16 16.91 21.74
N PHE A 82 -31.12 17.83 20.82
CA PHE A 82 -31.50 17.60 19.44
C PHE A 82 -30.26 17.52 18.56
N PHE A 83 -30.13 16.48 17.77
CA PHE A 83 -29.01 16.25 16.86
C PHE A 83 -29.47 16.39 15.42
N THR A 84 -28.68 17.09 14.61
CA THR A 84 -28.92 17.19 13.18
C THR A 84 -27.64 16.92 12.41
N LEU A 85 -27.74 16.16 11.35
CA LEU A 85 -26.66 15.94 10.38
C LEU A 85 -27.07 16.60 9.06
N GLY A 86 -26.25 17.52 8.55
CA GLY A 86 -26.55 18.20 7.30
C GLY A 86 -25.74 19.46 7.05
N ALA A 87 -26.25 20.27 6.12
CA ALA A 87 -25.65 21.54 5.73
C ALA A 87 -25.91 22.65 6.78
N PRO A 88 -25.06 23.70 6.81
CA PRO A 88 -23.89 23.88 5.96
C PRO A 88 -22.68 23.07 6.43
N ALA A 89 -21.95 22.45 5.50
CA ALA A 89 -20.74 21.69 5.80
C ALA A 89 -19.50 22.62 5.78
N TYR A 90 -18.52 22.29 6.61
CA TYR A 90 -17.18 22.89 6.53
C TYR A 90 -16.38 22.31 5.35
N THR A 91 -16.53 21.01 5.12
CA THR A 91 -15.85 20.30 4.04
C THR A 91 -16.41 20.67 2.67
N LYS A 92 -15.53 20.68 1.67
CA LYS A 92 -15.90 20.99 0.28
C LYS A 92 -15.05 20.21 -0.72
N HIS A 93 -15.48 20.23 -1.98
CA HIS A 93 -14.70 19.77 -3.12
C HIS A 93 -14.30 20.94 -4.01
N ILE A 94 -13.08 20.94 -4.54
CA ILE A 94 -12.63 21.83 -5.62
C ILE A 94 -13.07 21.24 -6.97
N CYS A 95 -12.86 19.93 -7.13
CA CYS A 95 -13.28 19.23 -8.34
C CYS A 95 -14.80 19.14 -8.42
N LEU A 96 -15.35 19.27 -9.63
CA LEU A 96 -16.76 19.06 -9.83
C LEU A 96 -17.15 17.64 -9.38
N PRO A 97 -18.25 17.50 -8.62
CA PRO A 97 -18.69 16.20 -8.16
C PRO A 97 -19.03 15.31 -9.35
N ASN A 98 -18.60 14.06 -9.29
CA ASN A 98 -19.14 13.06 -10.18
C ASN A 98 -20.64 12.92 -9.95
N MET A 99 -21.44 13.22 -10.96
CA MET A 99 -22.91 13.23 -10.89
C MET A 99 -23.54 11.89 -10.50
N ARG A 100 -22.81 10.80 -10.60
CA ARG A 100 -23.28 9.45 -10.23
C ARG A 100 -23.13 9.13 -8.75
N ARG A 101 -22.41 9.97 -7.99
CA ARG A 101 -22.15 9.73 -6.57
C ARG A 101 -22.54 10.95 -5.76
N ARG A 102 -23.35 10.72 -4.75
CA ARG A 102 -23.71 11.75 -3.80
C ARG A 102 -22.52 11.98 -2.87
N ASN A 103 -21.96 13.17 -2.92
CA ASN A 103 -21.08 13.66 -1.89
C ASN A 103 -21.99 14.24 -0.79
N GLU A 104 -22.22 13.46 0.22
CA GLU A 104 -23.02 13.90 1.39
C GLU A 104 -22.08 14.68 2.31
N LEU A 105 -21.82 15.95 1.97
CA LEU A 105 -21.05 16.86 2.80
C LEU A 105 -21.94 17.36 3.94
N ASN A 106 -21.56 17.05 5.17
CA ASN A 106 -22.33 17.36 6.35
C ASN A 106 -21.49 18.06 7.42
N SER A 107 -22.19 18.64 8.38
CA SER A 107 -21.71 18.96 9.72
C SER A 107 -22.62 18.31 10.75
N GLN A 108 -22.12 18.07 11.95
CA GLN A 108 -22.91 17.56 13.07
C GLN A 108 -23.32 18.73 13.96
N THR A 109 -24.61 18.99 14.06
CA THR A 109 -25.16 19.98 15.00
C THR A 109 -25.68 19.28 16.26
N VAL A 110 -25.36 19.88 17.41
CA VAL A 110 -25.80 19.48 18.74
C VAL A 110 -26.51 20.66 19.38
N GLN A 111 -27.82 20.57 19.56
CA GLN A 111 -28.64 21.59 20.24
C GLN A 111 -28.93 21.16 21.67
N ASN A 112 -28.31 21.81 22.65
CA ASN A 112 -28.66 21.63 24.06
C ASN A 112 -29.85 22.53 24.40
N LEU A 113 -30.97 21.93 24.74
CA LEU A 113 -32.21 22.64 25.04
C LEU A 113 -32.32 23.09 26.50
N VAL A 114 -31.45 22.60 27.38
CA VAL A 114 -31.49 22.85 28.83
C VAL A 114 -30.14 23.29 29.34
N ASP A 115 -30.11 24.48 29.95
CA ASP A 115 -28.90 25.00 30.58
C ASP A 115 -28.50 24.14 31.78
N GLY A 116 -27.19 23.88 31.95
CA GLY A 116 -26.65 23.03 33.01
C GLY A 116 -26.69 21.52 32.73
N GLN A 117 -27.39 21.07 31.68
CA GLN A 117 -27.38 19.67 31.25
C GLN A 117 -26.18 19.43 30.33
N THR A 118 -25.47 18.31 30.54
CA THR A 118 -24.39 17.88 29.63
C THR A 118 -24.97 17.43 28.27
N ALA A 119 -24.50 18.02 27.20
CA ALA A 119 -24.82 17.69 25.82
C ALA A 119 -23.52 17.50 25.02
N GLY A 120 -23.56 16.68 23.95
CA GLY A 120 -22.37 16.51 23.11
C GLY A 120 -22.41 15.25 22.26
N ILE A 121 -21.24 14.88 21.75
CA ILE A 121 -21.02 13.64 21.02
C ILE A 121 -19.76 12.92 21.55
N LEU A 122 -19.70 11.62 21.33
CA LEU A 122 -18.55 10.81 21.68
C LEU A 122 -18.26 9.76 20.62
N GLN A 123 -17.01 9.32 20.58
CA GLN A 123 -16.59 8.13 19.83
C GLN A 123 -15.82 7.18 20.74
N LYS A 124 -16.10 5.89 20.63
CA LYS A 124 -15.50 4.80 21.40
C LYS A 124 -14.53 3.96 20.57
N GLY A 125 -13.78 3.09 21.24
CA GLY A 125 -12.91 2.12 20.58
C GLY A 125 -11.58 2.70 20.14
N LEU A 126 -11.10 3.75 20.84
CA LEU A 126 -9.79 4.34 20.59
C LEU A 126 -8.71 3.63 21.40
N TYR A 127 -7.55 3.43 20.79
CA TYR A 127 -6.36 3.01 21.52
C TYR A 127 -5.61 4.23 22.07
N LEU A 128 -5.43 4.32 23.38
CA LEU A 128 -4.62 5.33 24.03
C LEU A 128 -3.36 4.70 24.65
N SER A 129 -2.25 5.39 24.52
CA SER A 129 -0.98 5.04 25.16
C SER A 129 -0.63 6.10 26.20
N GLU A 130 -0.34 5.68 27.43
CA GLU A 130 0.10 6.57 28.52
C GLU A 130 1.32 7.37 28.10
N GLY A 131 1.29 8.68 28.36
CA GLY A 131 2.39 9.58 28.03
C GLY A 131 2.54 9.93 26.55
N CYS A 132 1.79 9.32 25.65
CA CYS A 132 1.75 9.72 24.24
C CYS A 132 1.01 11.05 24.10
N GLU A 133 1.65 12.04 23.50
CA GLU A 133 0.98 13.30 23.20
C GLU A 133 0.18 13.17 21.92
N TYR A 134 -1.11 13.56 21.97
CA TYR A 134 -2.01 13.60 20.82
C TYR A 134 -2.32 15.04 20.43
N ILE A 135 -2.31 15.34 19.13
CA ILE A 135 -2.82 16.58 18.56
C ILE A 135 -4.28 16.37 18.20
N LEU A 136 -5.13 17.25 18.72
CA LEU A 136 -6.55 17.29 18.39
C LEU A 136 -6.87 18.60 17.68
N ARG A 137 -7.71 18.51 16.66
CA ARG A 137 -8.27 19.69 15.99
C ARG A 137 -9.79 19.62 16.01
N THR A 138 -10.41 20.78 16.20
CA THR A 138 -11.86 20.94 16.14
C THR A 138 -12.19 22.11 15.23
N VAL A 139 -13.14 21.89 14.33
CA VAL A 139 -13.72 22.94 13.50
C VAL A 139 -15.17 23.13 13.92
N THR A 140 -15.47 24.25 14.55
CA THR A 140 -16.76 24.47 15.20
C THR A 140 -17.30 25.87 14.96
N ARG A 141 -18.61 26.03 15.15
CA ARG A 141 -19.29 27.32 15.30
C ARG A 141 -20.42 27.16 16.30
N THR A 142 -20.83 28.24 16.95
CA THR A 142 -21.85 28.19 17.98
C THR A 142 -22.76 29.43 17.98
N SER A 143 -24.01 29.22 18.35
CA SER A 143 -25.05 30.31 18.42
C SER A 143 -24.95 31.17 19.70
N ALA A 144 -24.28 30.69 20.73
CA ALA A 144 -24.08 31.35 22.03
C ALA A 144 -22.68 31.02 22.58
N PRO A 145 -22.17 31.73 23.60
CA PRO A 145 -20.90 31.34 24.24
C PRO A 145 -20.96 29.92 24.79
N VAL A 146 -20.00 29.08 24.41
CA VAL A 146 -19.90 27.68 24.82
C VAL A 146 -18.52 27.39 25.39
N THR A 147 -18.47 26.72 26.52
CA THR A 147 -17.24 26.07 26.99
C THR A 147 -17.28 24.60 26.54
N LEU A 148 -16.57 24.30 25.48
CA LEU A 148 -16.45 22.93 24.96
C LEU A 148 -15.40 22.19 25.77
N THR A 149 -15.80 21.11 26.44
CA THR A 149 -14.91 20.20 27.15
C THR A 149 -14.62 18.99 26.26
N VAL A 150 -13.35 18.75 25.99
CA VAL A 150 -12.86 17.56 25.30
C VAL A 150 -12.17 16.66 26.32
N SER A 151 -12.64 15.42 26.45
CA SER A 151 -12.09 14.46 27.41
C SER A 151 -11.75 13.13 26.76
N LEU A 152 -10.60 12.57 27.15
CA LEU A 152 -10.20 11.19 26.87
C LEU A 152 -10.53 10.36 28.11
N THR A 153 -11.37 9.35 27.94
CA THR A 153 -11.90 8.56 29.05
C THR A 153 -11.84 7.08 28.71
N ASP A 154 -12.09 6.23 29.71
CA ASP A 154 -12.45 4.85 29.46
C ASP A 154 -13.76 4.76 28.66
N ARG A 155 -14.13 3.56 28.23
CA ARG A 155 -15.34 3.32 27.43
C ARG A 155 -16.63 3.78 28.15
N SER A 156 -16.68 3.68 29.48
CA SER A 156 -17.83 4.11 30.29
C SER A 156 -17.90 5.62 30.47
N GLY A 157 -16.77 6.30 30.50
CA GLY A 157 -16.62 7.70 30.84
C GLY A 157 -16.41 7.96 32.32
N GLU A 158 -16.24 6.92 33.15
CA GLU A 158 -16.01 7.05 34.59
C GLU A 158 -14.57 7.40 34.91
N LYS A 159 -13.62 6.78 34.19
CA LYS A 159 -12.20 7.08 34.34
C LYS A 159 -11.76 8.09 33.28
N VAL A 160 -11.23 9.21 33.73
CA VAL A 160 -10.72 10.29 32.86
C VAL A 160 -9.21 10.22 32.77
N TYR A 161 -8.67 10.17 31.56
CA TYR A 161 -7.23 10.14 31.28
C TYR A 161 -6.64 11.52 30.96
N ALA A 162 -7.43 12.36 30.28
CA ALA A 162 -7.04 13.76 29.99
C ALA A 162 -8.29 14.60 29.72
N VAL A 163 -8.20 15.91 30.00
CA VAL A 163 -9.25 16.89 29.74
C VAL A 163 -8.63 18.16 29.16
N HIS A 164 -9.32 18.74 28.17
CA HIS A 164 -9.03 20.06 27.66
C HIS A 164 -10.33 20.86 27.50
N THR A 165 -10.26 22.19 27.67
CA THR A 165 -11.44 23.06 27.52
C THR A 165 -11.15 24.19 26.55
N LEU A 166 -12.12 24.47 25.69
CA LEU A 166 -12.09 25.56 24.71
C LEU A 166 -13.25 26.52 24.99
N SER A 167 -12.95 27.81 25.05
CA SER A 167 -13.97 28.87 25.13
C SER A 167 -14.33 29.32 23.71
N LEU A 168 -15.53 28.99 23.27
CA LEU A 168 -16.03 29.31 21.93
C LEU A 168 -16.94 30.53 22.01
N ALA A 169 -16.62 31.57 21.22
CA ALA A 169 -17.48 32.74 21.03
C ALA A 169 -18.53 32.46 19.96
N PRO A 170 -19.74 33.09 20.07
CA PRO A 170 -20.75 32.97 19.03
C PRO A 170 -20.22 33.46 17.69
N SER A 171 -20.42 32.69 16.64
CA SER A 171 -20.01 33.06 15.28
C SER A 171 -20.76 32.23 14.25
N GLU A 172 -21.10 32.86 13.11
CA GLU A 172 -21.53 32.17 11.90
C GLU A 172 -20.34 31.58 11.13
N ASP A 173 -19.12 32.10 11.34
CA ASP A 173 -17.89 31.60 10.75
C ASP A 173 -17.36 30.42 11.54
N TRP A 174 -16.64 29.56 10.85
CA TRP A 174 -15.97 28.41 11.44
C TRP A 174 -14.74 28.83 12.25
N ALA A 175 -14.67 28.38 13.50
CA ALA A 175 -13.49 28.49 14.36
C ALA A 175 -12.69 27.19 14.32
N GLU A 176 -11.43 27.31 13.93
CA GLU A 176 -10.48 26.18 13.91
C GLU A 176 -9.61 26.26 15.18
N ASN A 177 -9.59 25.21 15.96
CA ASN A 177 -8.78 25.12 17.18
C ASN A 177 -7.90 23.87 17.11
N GLU A 178 -6.62 24.04 17.47
CA GLU A 178 -5.68 22.95 17.67
C GLU A 178 -5.17 22.98 19.10
N PHE A 179 -5.13 21.82 19.74
CA PHE A 179 -4.63 21.66 21.09
C PHE A 179 -4.03 20.26 21.29
N ARG A 180 -3.32 20.08 22.39
CA ARG A 180 -2.62 18.83 22.70
C ARG A 180 -3.16 18.22 23.99
N MET A 181 -3.20 16.89 24.03
CA MET A 181 -3.62 16.11 25.18
C MET A 181 -2.67 14.94 25.39
N THR A 182 -2.26 14.73 26.64
CA THR A 182 -1.43 13.59 27.05
C THR A 182 -2.19 12.77 28.07
N PRO A 183 -2.63 11.53 27.76
CA PRO A 183 -3.37 10.71 28.71
C PRO A 183 -2.47 10.20 29.84
N ALA A 184 -3.02 10.18 31.07
CA ALA A 184 -2.38 9.67 32.26
C ALA A 184 -2.52 8.15 32.44
N GLY A 185 -2.91 7.43 31.39
CA GLY A 185 -3.04 5.97 31.36
C GLY A 185 -3.31 5.44 29.99
N SER A 186 -2.98 4.16 29.75
CA SER A 186 -3.28 3.44 28.51
C SER A 186 -4.64 2.78 28.57
N ASP A 187 -5.32 2.68 27.42
CA ASP A 187 -6.60 2.01 27.27
C ASP A 187 -6.80 1.53 25.82
N ASP A 188 -7.24 0.29 25.65
CA ASP A 188 -7.46 -0.33 24.34
C ASP A 188 -8.85 -0.03 23.75
N GLU A 189 -9.77 0.49 24.57
CA GLU A 189 -11.19 0.74 24.23
C GLU A 189 -11.64 2.12 24.70
N ALA A 190 -10.74 3.08 24.76
CA ALA A 190 -11.00 4.43 25.21
C ALA A 190 -12.06 5.16 24.38
N SER A 191 -12.52 6.27 24.91
CA SER A 191 -13.46 7.18 24.27
C SER A 191 -12.92 8.60 24.23
N VAL A 192 -13.23 9.32 23.16
CA VAL A 192 -13.12 10.77 23.10
C VAL A 192 -14.51 11.38 23.21
N ARG A 193 -14.68 12.39 24.06
CA ARG A 193 -15.97 13.05 24.31
C ARG A 193 -15.81 14.55 24.07
N TYR A 194 -16.77 15.13 23.34
CA TYR A 194 -16.91 16.56 23.07
C TYR A 194 -18.21 17.03 23.69
N THR A 195 -18.13 17.73 24.83
CA THR A 195 -19.31 18.05 25.65
C THR A 195 -19.34 19.51 26.07
N PHE A 196 -20.57 20.02 26.32
CA PHE A 196 -20.82 21.34 26.86
C PHE A 196 -22.10 21.34 27.69
N THR A 197 -22.32 22.40 28.51
CA THR A 197 -23.49 22.45 29.41
C THR A 197 -24.39 23.65 29.17
N GLN A 198 -23.96 24.61 28.39
CA GLN A 198 -24.74 25.82 28.06
C GLN A 198 -25.93 25.46 27.16
N ARG A 199 -27.05 26.17 27.33
CA ARG A 199 -28.14 26.13 26.37
C ARG A 199 -27.69 26.84 25.09
N ALA A 200 -27.30 26.08 24.09
CA ALA A 200 -26.73 26.57 22.85
C ALA A 200 -26.86 25.56 21.72
N GLU A 201 -26.64 26.01 20.50
CA GLU A 201 -26.38 25.19 19.33
C GLU A 201 -24.89 25.20 19.03
N LEU A 202 -24.27 24.03 19.02
CA LEU A 202 -22.88 23.80 18.60
C LEU A 202 -22.91 23.01 17.31
N THR A 203 -22.34 23.54 16.23
CA THR A 203 -22.15 22.85 14.96
C THR A 203 -20.67 22.50 14.79
N ILE A 204 -20.41 21.22 14.51
CA ILE A 204 -19.08 20.65 14.35
C ILE A 204 -18.88 20.28 12.87
N GLY A 205 -17.91 20.93 12.20
CA GLY A 205 -17.60 20.72 10.78
C GLY A 205 -16.61 19.60 10.52
N ALA A 206 -15.61 19.45 11.38
CA ALA A 206 -14.62 18.39 11.35
C ALA A 206 -13.95 18.23 12.71
N LEU A 207 -13.51 17.02 12.99
CA LEU A 207 -12.71 16.67 14.15
C LEU A 207 -11.44 15.92 13.70
N SER A 208 -10.38 16.00 14.48
CA SER A 208 -9.14 15.26 14.23
C SER A 208 -8.49 14.88 15.55
N MET A 209 -7.89 13.69 15.60
CA MET A 209 -7.04 13.23 16.68
C MET A 209 -5.99 12.30 16.13
N MET A 210 -4.72 12.59 16.37
CA MET A 210 -3.60 11.75 15.97
C MET A 210 -2.43 11.92 16.94
N PRO A 211 -1.50 10.96 17.05
CA PRO A 211 -0.24 11.17 17.78
C PRO A 211 0.49 12.42 17.27
N SER A 212 1.09 13.19 18.15
CA SER A 212 1.88 14.37 17.77
C SER A 212 3.13 13.98 16.98
N GLU A 213 3.70 12.83 17.30
CA GLU A 213 4.74 12.19 16.48
C GLU A 213 4.09 11.43 15.33
N ASN A 214 3.98 12.09 14.19
CA ASN A 214 3.54 11.49 12.93
C ASN A 214 4.37 12.03 11.77
N PHE A 215 4.38 11.29 10.66
CA PHE A 215 5.11 11.67 9.46
C PHE A 215 4.10 12.21 8.42
N HIS A 216 3.93 13.53 8.34
CA HIS A 216 2.97 14.17 7.42
C HIS A 216 1.54 13.59 7.52
N GLY A 217 1.05 13.33 8.73
CA GLY A 217 -0.23 12.70 8.98
C GLY A 217 -0.22 11.16 8.81
N MET A 218 0.93 10.56 8.59
CA MET A 218 1.12 9.12 8.48
C MET A 218 1.72 8.51 9.76
N ARG A 219 1.44 7.25 10.00
CA ARG A 219 1.96 6.46 11.13
C ARG A 219 3.46 6.19 10.95
N PRO A 220 4.32 6.61 11.90
CA PRO A 220 5.78 6.40 11.77
C PRO A 220 6.19 4.93 11.75
N ASP A 221 5.48 4.07 12.49
CA ASP A 221 5.72 2.63 12.52
C ASP A 221 5.44 1.98 11.16
N VAL A 222 4.38 2.38 10.46
CA VAL A 222 4.08 1.90 9.11
C VAL A 222 5.11 2.39 8.10
N VAL A 223 5.54 3.65 8.20
CA VAL A 223 6.63 4.20 7.37
C VAL A 223 7.94 3.44 7.62
N ALA A 224 8.23 3.07 8.88
CA ALA A 224 9.40 2.25 9.21
C ALA A 224 9.33 0.84 8.59
N CYS A 225 8.16 0.18 8.64
CA CYS A 225 7.95 -1.10 7.96
C CYS A 225 8.09 -0.97 6.43
N LEU A 226 7.60 0.12 5.83
CA LEU A 226 7.83 0.40 4.41
C LEU A 226 9.32 0.55 4.09
N LYS A 227 10.11 1.25 4.89
CA LYS A 227 11.57 1.31 4.75
C LYS A 227 12.23 -0.07 4.87
N GLU A 228 11.71 -0.92 5.76
CA GLU A 228 12.25 -2.25 5.96
C GLU A 228 12.03 -3.14 4.72
N ILE A 229 10.87 -3.09 4.06
CA ILE A 229 10.64 -3.80 2.80
C ILE A 229 11.36 -3.17 1.61
N GLY A 230 11.69 -1.88 1.66
CA GLY A 230 12.55 -1.18 0.72
C GLY A 230 11.95 -1.02 -0.68
N PRO A 231 10.77 -0.41 -0.87
CA PRO A 231 10.23 -0.13 -2.19
C PRO A 231 11.16 0.79 -2.99
N ARG A 232 11.34 0.52 -4.27
CA ARG A 232 12.10 1.39 -5.18
C ARG A 232 11.21 2.21 -6.12
N LEU A 233 9.93 1.89 -6.13
CA LEU A 233 8.88 2.60 -6.84
C LEU A 233 7.58 2.37 -6.11
N ILE A 234 6.75 3.42 -5.97
CA ILE A 234 5.39 3.31 -5.44
C ILE A 234 4.43 3.92 -6.44
N ARG A 235 3.51 3.09 -6.94
CA ARG A 235 2.38 3.50 -7.78
C ARG A 235 1.23 3.96 -6.89
N TRP A 236 0.69 5.16 -7.16
CA TRP A 236 -0.34 5.80 -6.35
C TRP A 236 -1.23 6.74 -7.23
N PRO A 237 -2.48 7.03 -6.91
CA PRO A 237 -3.28 6.60 -5.75
C PRO A 237 -3.80 5.17 -5.87
N GLY A 238 -3.19 4.36 -6.70
CA GLY A 238 -3.39 2.93 -6.80
C GLY A 238 -4.02 2.46 -8.09
N GLY A 239 -4.80 1.41 -7.99
CA GLY A 239 -5.55 0.75 -9.04
C GLY A 239 -6.87 1.44 -9.35
N ASN A 240 -7.99 0.79 -9.01
CA ASN A 240 -9.33 1.29 -9.35
C ASN A 240 -9.67 2.63 -8.68
N PHE A 241 -9.13 2.90 -7.51
CA PHE A 241 -9.34 4.19 -6.84
C PHE A 241 -8.76 5.36 -7.64
N ALA A 242 -7.77 5.15 -8.52
CA ALA A 242 -7.26 6.20 -9.40
C ALA A 242 -8.37 6.83 -10.26
N GLY A 243 -9.37 6.05 -10.68
CA GLY A 243 -10.54 6.53 -11.40
C GLY A 243 -11.52 7.35 -10.55
N GLU A 244 -11.28 7.44 -9.25
CA GLU A 244 -12.10 8.20 -8.30
C GLU A 244 -11.34 9.36 -7.66
N TYR A 245 -10.03 9.31 -7.66
CA TYR A 245 -9.17 10.26 -6.97
C TYR A 245 -9.25 11.66 -7.58
N ARG A 246 -9.45 12.64 -6.72
CA ARG A 246 -9.57 14.06 -7.05
C ARG A 246 -8.36 14.81 -6.51
N TRP A 247 -7.26 14.84 -7.27
CA TRP A 247 -5.99 15.37 -6.79
C TRP A 247 -6.07 16.85 -6.34
N LYS A 248 -6.93 17.67 -6.96
CA LYS A 248 -7.13 19.07 -6.56
C LYS A 248 -7.78 19.22 -5.20
N ASP A 249 -8.64 18.30 -4.78
CA ASP A 249 -9.20 18.32 -3.44
C ASP A 249 -8.10 18.16 -2.38
N GLY A 250 -7.00 17.47 -2.71
CA GLY A 250 -5.79 17.41 -1.91
C GLY A 250 -5.07 18.74 -1.68
N LEU A 251 -5.36 19.78 -2.50
CA LEU A 251 -4.80 21.12 -2.31
C LEU A 251 -5.44 21.88 -1.14
N LEU A 252 -6.63 21.45 -0.68
CA LEU A 252 -7.29 22.01 0.49
C LEU A 252 -6.56 21.58 1.79
N PRO A 253 -6.70 22.36 2.89
CA PRO A 253 -6.37 21.88 4.23
C PRO A 253 -7.06 20.55 4.50
N VAL A 254 -6.38 19.61 5.16
CA VAL A 254 -6.84 18.22 5.30
C VAL A 254 -8.24 18.10 5.92
N ASP A 255 -8.58 18.96 6.88
CA ASP A 255 -9.89 18.92 7.55
C ASP A 255 -11.00 19.50 6.67
N MET A 256 -10.65 20.28 5.65
CA MET A 256 -11.62 20.89 4.70
C MET A 256 -11.91 20.00 3.49
N ARG A 257 -11.08 18.98 3.22
CA ARG A 257 -11.26 18.06 2.07
C ARG A 257 -12.54 17.27 2.24
N GLY A 258 -13.43 17.36 1.25
CA GLY A 258 -14.71 16.64 1.27
C GLY A 258 -14.51 15.12 1.21
N PRO A 259 -15.20 14.34 2.06
CA PRO A 259 -15.20 12.89 1.94
C PRO A 259 -15.85 12.45 0.63
N GLN A 260 -15.25 11.46 -0.01
CA GLN A 260 -15.68 10.93 -1.30
C GLN A 260 -16.12 9.49 -1.16
N GLN A 261 -17.36 9.19 -1.56
CA GLN A 261 -17.86 7.82 -1.57
C GLN A 261 -17.20 7.03 -2.71
N SER A 262 -16.66 5.85 -2.41
CA SER A 262 -16.14 4.93 -3.42
C SER A 262 -17.26 4.31 -4.26
N ALA A 263 -17.00 4.05 -5.54
CA ALA A 263 -17.94 3.42 -6.47
C ALA A 263 -18.10 1.94 -6.25
N SER A 264 -17.10 1.29 -5.74
CA SER A 264 -17.01 -0.15 -5.68
C SER A 264 -17.14 -0.64 -4.24
N GLU A 265 -18.10 -1.51 -3.98
CA GLU A 265 -18.23 -2.19 -2.68
C GLU A 265 -16.99 -3.01 -2.33
N ILE A 266 -16.24 -3.50 -3.34
CA ILE A 266 -14.99 -4.24 -3.15
C ILE A 266 -13.91 -3.35 -2.54
N HIS A 267 -13.95 -2.06 -2.83
CA HIS A 267 -12.99 -1.08 -2.33
C HIS A 267 -13.42 -0.45 -1.00
N THR A 268 -14.60 -0.75 -0.51
CA THR A 268 -15.09 -0.18 0.75
C THR A 268 -14.44 -0.89 1.94
N HIS A 269 -13.94 -0.09 2.88
CA HIS A 269 -13.52 -0.61 4.16
C HIS A 269 -14.68 -0.48 5.17
N PRO A 270 -14.94 -1.49 6.00
CA PRO A 270 -16.01 -1.41 7.01
C PRO A 270 -15.91 -0.17 7.91
N PHE A 271 -14.69 0.24 8.27
CA PHE A 271 -14.46 1.40 9.12
C PHE A 271 -14.74 2.75 8.46
N THR A 272 -14.78 2.84 7.14
CA THR A 272 -14.98 4.10 6.42
C THR A 272 -16.35 4.23 5.81
N HIS A 273 -17.21 3.23 5.95
CA HIS A 273 -18.53 3.15 5.31
C HIS A 273 -18.49 3.43 3.81
N GLY A 274 -17.35 3.10 3.17
CA GLY A 274 -17.14 3.33 1.75
C GLY A 274 -16.69 4.74 1.39
N TYR A 275 -16.25 5.54 2.33
CA TYR A 275 -15.71 6.89 2.06
C TYR A 275 -14.18 6.91 2.12
N ASP A 276 -13.58 7.66 1.21
CA ASP A 276 -12.21 8.18 1.34
C ASP A 276 -12.26 9.59 1.89
N TYR A 277 -11.45 9.88 2.90
CA TYR A 277 -11.42 11.19 3.57
C TYR A 277 -10.29 12.09 3.07
N HIS A 278 -9.58 11.69 2.00
CA HIS A 278 -8.45 12.41 1.43
C HIS A 278 -7.37 12.76 2.46
N GLU A 279 -7.02 11.81 3.32
CA GLU A 279 -5.99 12.02 4.35
C GLU A 279 -4.60 12.19 3.74
N ILE A 280 -4.32 11.51 2.63
CA ILE A 280 -3.06 11.58 1.89
C ILE A 280 -3.28 12.36 0.59
N ASP A 281 -2.44 13.35 0.36
CA ASP A 281 -2.38 14.16 -0.87
C ASP A 281 -1.08 13.92 -1.64
N THR A 282 -0.91 14.62 -2.74
CA THR A 282 0.30 14.56 -3.57
C THR A 282 1.55 14.89 -2.77
N ASP A 283 1.52 15.93 -1.94
CA ASP A 283 2.70 16.38 -1.18
C ASP A 283 3.11 15.34 -0.14
N SER A 284 2.13 14.80 0.61
CA SER A 284 2.37 13.74 1.59
C SER A 284 2.87 12.45 0.94
N PHE A 285 2.34 12.09 -0.22
CA PHE A 285 2.79 10.93 -0.98
C PHE A 285 4.23 11.09 -1.48
N ILE A 286 4.57 12.26 -2.04
CA ILE A 286 5.96 12.53 -2.47
C ILE A 286 6.92 12.52 -1.27
N ALA A 287 6.51 13.08 -0.12
CA ALA A 287 7.30 13.01 1.11
C ALA A 287 7.53 11.55 1.53
N LEU A 288 6.49 10.69 1.47
CA LEU A 288 6.62 9.26 1.74
C LEU A 288 7.63 8.60 0.79
N CYS A 289 7.52 8.82 -0.52
CA CYS A 289 8.43 8.23 -1.50
C CYS A 289 9.89 8.61 -1.20
N ARG A 290 10.15 9.89 -0.91
CA ARG A 290 11.49 10.37 -0.54
C ARG A 290 12.01 9.71 0.74
N GLU A 291 11.15 9.58 1.74
CA GLU A 291 11.47 8.99 3.05
C GLU A 291 11.83 7.50 2.96
N VAL A 292 11.16 6.75 2.07
CA VAL A 292 11.42 5.32 1.89
C VAL A 292 12.42 5.01 0.77
N GLY A 293 12.86 6.02 0.01
CA GLY A 293 13.81 5.87 -1.10
C GLY A 293 13.19 5.29 -2.38
N ALA A 294 11.90 5.59 -2.63
CA ALA A 294 11.16 5.14 -3.79
C ALA A 294 10.93 6.28 -4.81
N GLU A 295 10.88 5.92 -6.10
CA GLU A 295 10.38 6.79 -7.15
C GLU A 295 8.84 6.83 -7.11
N PRO A 296 8.22 8.01 -7.23
CA PRO A 296 6.78 8.12 -7.35
C PRO A 296 6.32 7.75 -8.77
N MET A 297 5.22 6.99 -8.84
CA MET A 297 4.50 6.68 -10.08
C MET A 297 3.04 7.06 -9.87
N LEU A 298 2.57 8.06 -10.61
CA LEU A 298 1.22 8.60 -10.47
C LEU A 298 0.27 8.05 -11.54
N THR A 299 -0.96 7.72 -11.13
CA THR A 299 -2.01 7.27 -12.04
C THR A 299 -3.08 8.36 -12.18
N VAL A 300 -3.25 8.90 -13.40
CA VAL A 300 -4.26 9.93 -13.65
C VAL A 300 -5.67 9.36 -13.69
N ASN A 301 -6.63 10.12 -13.19
CA ASN A 301 -8.03 9.78 -13.27
C ASN A 301 -8.55 10.04 -14.68
N MET A 302 -8.70 9.00 -15.49
CA MET A 302 -9.30 9.08 -16.82
C MET A 302 -10.80 8.81 -16.85
N ALA A 303 -11.38 8.37 -15.74
CA ALA A 303 -12.82 8.09 -15.69
C ALA A 303 -13.65 9.38 -15.71
N TRP A 304 -13.14 10.46 -15.10
CA TRP A 304 -13.89 11.71 -14.88
C TRP A 304 -13.09 12.97 -15.17
N ASN A 305 -11.76 12.95 -15.05
CA ASN A 305 -10.95 14.12 -15.26
C ASN A 305 -10.73 14.39 -16.77
N SER A 306 -10.61 15.64 -17.10
CA SER A 306 -10.25 16.07 -18.45
C SER A 306 -8.75 15.89 -18.71
N PRO A 307 -8.31 15.86 -19.97
CA PRO A 307 -6.90 15.93 -20.34
C PRO A 307 -6.18 17.12 -19.70
N GLU A 308 -6.86 18.26 -19.59
CA GLU A 308 -6.35 19.47 -18.96
C GLU A 308 -6.08 19.28 -17.47
N GLU A 309 -6.97 18.61 -16.72
CA GLU A 309 -6.74 18.30 -15.30
C GLU A 309 -5.53 17.38 -15.09
N SER A 310 -5.29 16.44 -15.99
CA SER A 310 -4.08 15.60 -15.97
C SER A 310 -2.82 16.43 -16.23
N ALA A 311 -2.86 17.35 -17.20
CA ALA A 311 -1.77 18.27 -17.50
C ALA A 311 -1.49 19.22 -16.33
N GLN A 312 -2.54 19.71 -15.65
CA GLN A 312 -2.43 20.57 -14.46
C GLN A 312 -1.78 19.82 -13.28
N TRP A 313 -2.02 18.51 -13.15
CA TRP A 313 -1.34 17.70 -12.12
C TRP A 313 0.14 17.53 -12.43
N VAL A 314 0.51 17.32 -13.70
CA VAL A 314 1.91 17.34 -14.15
C VAL A 314 2.55 18.70 -13.84
N GLU A 315 1.87 19.81 -14.16
CA GLU A 315 2.38 21.16 -13.87
C GLU A 315 2.55 21.40 -12.36
N TYR A 316 1.61 20.90 -11.53
CA TYR A 316 1.75 20.95 -10.07
C TYR A 316 3.00 20.22 -9.60
N CYS A 317 3.27 19.03 -10.14
CA CYS A 317 4.43 18.24 -9.73
C CYS A 317 5.75 18.75 -10.31
N ASN A 318 5.77 19.15 -11.58
CA ASN A 318 7.00 19.34 -12.35
C ASN A 318 7.19 20.77 -12.89
N GLY A 319 6.14 21.59 -12.88
CA GLY A 319 6.21 22.96 -13.36
C GLY A 319 7.05 23.87 -12.46
N PRO A 320 7.66 24.91 -13.03
CA PRO A 320 8.42 25.90 -12.27
C PRO A 320 7.52 26.69 -11.30
N ALA A 321 8.12 27.26 -10.24
CA ALA A 321 7.40 27.95 -9.18
C ALA A 321 6.60 29.18 -9.65
N ASP A 322 6.85 29.71 -10.82
CA ASP A 322 6.13 30.84 -11.44
C ASP A 322 5.02 30.40 -12.40
N SER A 323 4.84 29.11 -12.68
CA SER A 323 3.71 28.58 -13.42
C SER A 323 2.41 28.61 -12.55
N GLU A 324 1.25 28.39 -13.14
CA GLU A 324 -0.02 28.47 -12.43
C GLU A 324 -0.08 27.48 -11.25
N TYR A 325 0.12 26.19 -11.51
CA TYR A 325 0.08 25.15 -10.47
C TYR A 325 1.40 25.02 -9.70
N GLY A 326 2.54 25.42 -10.29
CA GLY A 326 3.80 25.53 -9.57
C GLY A 326 3.76 26.58 -8.45
N ARG A 327 3.06 27.72 -8.64
CA ARG A 327 2.82 28.69 -7.57
C ARG A 327 2.00 28.12 -6.42
N ILE A 328 1.00 27.28 -6.73
CA ILE A 328 0.20 26.62 -5.69
C ILE A 328 1.10 25.68 -4.87
N ARG A 329 1.92 24.85 -5.53
CA ARG A 329 2.91 24.01 -4.86
C ARG A 329 3.85 24.83 -3.99
N ALA A 330 4.43 25.89 -4.52
CA ALA A 330 5.35 26.77 -3.80
C ALA A 330 4.68 27.43 -2.58
N SER A 331 3.42 27.89 -2.69
CA SER A 331 2.67 28.45 -1.57
C SER A 331 2.39 27.45 -0.46
N ARG A 332 2.46 26.14 -0.74
CA ARG A 332 2.34 25.03 0.22
C ARG A 332 3.68 24.64 0.84
N GLY A 333 4.75 25.39 0.58
CA GLY A 333 6.08 25.16 1.14
C GLY A 333 7.02 24.32 0.26
N HIS A 334 6.64 24.03 -0.98
CA HIS A 334 7.41 23.21 -1.91
C HIS A 334 7.78 24.00 -3.18
N GLU A 335 8.80 24.85 -3.07
CA GLU A 335 9.23 25.74 -4.15
C GLU A 335 9.79 24.95 -5.35
N GLU A 336 10.64 23.95 -5.08
CA GLU A 336 11.26 23.14 -6.10
C GLU A 336 10.27 22.11 -6.70
N PRO A 337 10.30 21.87 -8.02
CA PRO A 337 9.55 20.80 -8.65
C PRO A 337 9.84 19.42 -8.03
N TYR A 338 8.82 18.59 -7.94
CA TYR A 338 8.98 17.22 -7.44
C TYR A 338 9.73 16.32 -8.42
N GLY A 339 9.63 16.60 -9.72
CA GLY A 339 10.28 15.82 -10.76
C GLY A 339 9.69 14.44 -10.95
N VAL A 340 8.36 14.31 -10.85
CA VAL A 340 7.67 13.03 -11.03
C VAL A 340 7.77 12.58 -12.49
N ARG A 341 8.48 11.48 -12.70
CA ARG A 341 8.79 10.95 -14.02
C ARG A 341 7.71 10.00 -14.56
N PHE A 342 7.17 9.12 -13.70
CA PHE A 342 6.33 7.99 -14.09
C PHE A 342 4.84 8.31 -13.94
N TRP A 343 4.07 8.16 -15.06
CA TRP A 343 2.64 8.48 -15.10
C TRP A 343 1.82 7.44 -15.85
N CYS A 344 0.89 6.79 -15.15
CA CYS A 344 -0.07 5.87 -15.75
C CYS A 344 -1.28 6.63 -16.30
N ILE A 345 -1.67 6.32 -17.51
CA ILE A 345 -2.81 6.91 -18.20
C ILE A 345 -4.05 6.06 -17.91
N GLY A 346 -4.64 6.29 -16.72
CA GLY A 346 -5.75 5.51 -16.19
C GLY A 346 -5.33 4.16 -15.60
N ASN A 347 -6.32 3.43 -15.07
CA ASN A 347 -6.17 2.08 -14.51
C ASN A 347 -7.26 1.17 -15.07
N GLU A 348 -6.89 -0.01 -15.59
CA GLU A 348 -7.80 -1.05 -16.09
C GLU A 348 -8.92 -0.51 -16.98
N MET A 349 -8.58 0.47 -17.82
CA MET A 349 -9.53 1.19 -18.67
C MET A 349 -10.09 0.31 -19.78
N GLY A 350 -11.34 0.57 -20.15
CA GLY A 350 -11.92 0.00 -21.36
C GLY A 350 -13.25 -0.70 -21.19
N TYR A 351 -13.58 -1.21 -20.01
CA TYR A 351 -14.91 -1.68 -19.64
C TYR A 351 -14.99 -2.03 -18.14
N GLY A 352 -16.20 -2.36 -17.68
CA GLY A 352 -16.44 -2.76 -16.30
C GLY A 352 -16.66 -1.59 -15.36
N HIS A 353 -16.08 -1.68 -14.19
CA HIS A 353 -16.20 -0.68 -13.13
C HIS A 353 -15.39 0.59 -13.39
N MET A 354 -14.39 0.54 -14.27
CA MET A 354 -13.69 1.71 -14.74
C MET A 354 -14.41 2.28 -15.95
N GLU A 355 -14.93 3.47 -15.82
CA GLU A 355 -15.64 4.14 -16.90
C GLU A 355 -14.67 4.68 -17.95
N GLY A 356 -15.10 4.65 -19.17
CA GLY A 356 -14.32 5.10 -20.31
C GLY A 356 -14.88 4.52 -21.60
N PRO A 357 -14.31 4.88 -22.76
CA PRO A 357 -14.71 4.31 -24.02
C PRO A 357 -14.46 2.79 -24.02
N ASN A 358 -15.43 2.04 -24.53
CA ASN A 358 -15.29 0.60 -24.72
C ASN A 358 -14.26 0.29 -25.81
N GLY A 359 -13.46 -0.75 -25.58
CA GLY A 359 -12.51 -1.26 -26.55
C GLY A 359 -11.16 -0.53 -26.55
N ALA A 360 -10.14 -1.21 -27.05
CA ALA A 360 -8.77 -0.74 -27.07
C ALA A 360 -8.58 0.58 -27.86
N GLU A 361 -9.27 0.70 -29.00
CA GLU A 361 -9.20 1.90 -29.85
C GLU A 361 -9.87 3.11 -29.20
N GLY A 362 -11.00 2.89 -28.53
CA GLY A 362 -11.70 3.94 -27.79
C GLY A 362 -10.86 4.45 -26.62
N TYR A 363 -10.28 3.53 -25.84
CA TYR A 363 -9.32 3.87 -24.79
C TYR A 363 -8.13 4.66 -25.36
N ALA A 364 -7.47 4.14 -26.39
CA ALA A 364 -6.27 4.76 -26.96
C ALA A 364 -6.56 6.16 -27.51
N THR A 365 -7.73 6.37 -28.11
CA THR A 365 -8.16 7.69 -28.61
C THR A 365 -8.35 8.71 -27.48
N LEU A 366 -8.92 8.30 -26.34
CA LEU A 366 -9.04 9.16 -25.18
C LEU A 366 -7.68 9.39 -24.52
N ALA A 367 -6.91 8.32 -24.31
CA ALA A 367 -5.58 8.37 -23.69
C ALA A 367 -4.65 9.30 -24.46
N ARG A 368 -4.71 9.32 -25.81
CA ARG A 368 -3.90 10.23 -26.64
C ARG A 368 -4.10 11.68 -26.27
N LYS A 369 -5.33 12.11 -25.98
CA LYS A 369 -5.61 13.48 -25.57
C LYS A 369 -4.98 13.83 -24.23
N HIS A 370 -5.02 12.90 -23.25
CA HIS A 370 -4.34 13.08 -21.97
C HIS A 370 -2.83 13.13 -22.14
N VAL A 371 -2.27 12.20 -22.91
CA VAL A 371 -0.84 12.12 -23.21
C VAL A 371 -0.34 13.43 -23.85
N ASP A 372 -1.02 13.92 -24.91
CA ASP A 372 -0.61 15.12 -25.60
C ASP A 372 -0.65 16.34 -24.65
N ALA A 373 -1.71 16.51 -23.86
CA ALA A 373 -1.84 17.60 -22.90
C ALA A 373 -0.78 17.53 -21.77
N MET A 374 -0.46 16.34 -21.28
CA MET A 374 0.57 16.16 -20.25
C MET A 374 1.96 16.47 -20.78
N LEU A 375 2.27 16.00 -22.00
CA LEU A 375 3.56 16.27 -22.67
C LEU A 375 3.77 17.72 -23.06
N GLU A 376 2.72 18.52 -23.21
CA GLU A 376 2.82 19.99 -23.34
C GLU A 376 3.38 20.64 -22.06
N LYS A 377 3.20 20.02 -20.90
CA LYS A 377 3.72 20.52 -19.61
C LYS A 377 5.13 20.01 -19.30
N ASP A 378 5.42 18.75 -19.66
CA ASP A 378 6.73 18.15 -19.45
C ASP A 378 7.00 17.05 -20.49
N LEU A 379 8.02 17.25 -21.32
CA LEU A 379 8.44 16.29 -22.36
C LEU A 379 9.28 15.12 -21.81
N GLN A 380 9.67 15.15 -20.54
CA GLN A 380 10.53 14.13 -19.92
C GLN A 380 9.75 13.02 -19.23
N LEU A 381 8.42 13.03 -19.35
CA LEU A 381 7.57 12.01 -18.72
C LEU A 381 7.79 10.62 -19.34
N ASP A 382 7.81 9.62 -18.49
CA ASP A 382 7.65 8.22 -18.87
C ASP A 382 6.20 7.82 -18.68
N LEU A 383 5.49 7.63 -19.79
CA LEU A 383 4.04 7.40 -19.79
C LEU A 383 3.72 5.91 -19.99
N PHE A 384 2.66 5.47 -19.31
CA PHE A 384 2.20 4.09 -19.30
C PHE A 384 0.79 4.01 -19.88
N SER A 385 0.59 3.22 -20.92
CA SER A 385 -0.77 2.92 -21.36
C SER A 385 -1.39 1.85 -20.46
N SER A 386 -2.71 1.91 -20.32
CA SER A 386 -3.51 0.96 -19.54
C SER A 386 -4.41 0.14 -20.48
N GLY A 387 -5.22 -0.73 -19.91
CA GLY A 387 -6.25 -1.51 -20.59
C GLY A 387 -6.98 -2.38 -19.57
N PRO A 388 -8.05 -3.10 -19.96
CA PRO A 388 -8.80 -3.91 -19.03
C PRO A 388 -7.96 -5.05 -18.48
N TYR A 389 -8.23 -5.45 -17.23
CA TYR A 389 -7.62 -6.61 -16.60
C TYR A 389 -7.87 -7.90 -17.41
N PRO A 390 -6.85 -8.71 -17.70
CA PRO A 390 -5.42 -8.52 -17.41
C PRO A 390 -4.61 -7.76 -18.48
N ASN A 391 -5.17 -7.32 -19.58
CA ASN A 391 -4.57 -6.57 -20.69
C ASN A 391 -3.55 -7.31 -21.58
N ASP A 392 -3.17 -8.53 -21.28
CA ASP A 392 -2.14 -9.30 -22.03
C ASP A 392 -2.51 -9.65 -23.48
N THR A 393 -3.79 -9.60 -23.81
CA THR A 393 -4.29 -9.83 -25.19
C THR A 393 -4.72 -8.53 -25.90
N TRP A 394 -4.76 -7.43 -25.19
CA TRP A 394 -5.31 -6.15 -25.65
C TRP A 394 -4.26 -5.07 -25.87
N ALA A 395 -3.15 -5.21 -25.16
CA ALA A 395 -2.08 -4.24 -25.11
C ALA A 395 -1.57 -3.81 -26.49
N GLY A 396 -1.36 -4.75 -27.41
CA GLY A 396 -0.91 -4.46 -28.77
C GLY A 396 -1.82 -3.53 -29.56
N LYS A 397 -3.14 -3.58 -29.32
CA LYS A 397 -4.12 -2.73 -30.03
C LYS A 397 -4.08 -1.28 -29.54
N SER A 398 -3.98 -1.06 -28.22
CA SER A 398 -3.83 0.28 -27.66
C SER A 398 -2.43 0.84 -27.94
N ALA A 399 -1.41 -0.01 -27.90
CA ALA A 399 -0.04 0.37 -28.20
C ALA A 399 0.14 0.90 -29.63
N ALA A 400 -0.54 0.31 -30.62
CA ALA A 400 -0.48 0.78 -32.00
C ALA A 400 -0.86 2.27 -32.19
N VAL A 401 -1.69 2.82 -31.30
CA VAL A 401 -2.11 4.25 -31.35
C VAL A 401 -1.21 5.14 -30.48
N LEU A 402 -0.56 4.59 -29.47
CA LEU A 402 0.12 5.35 -28.42
C LEU A 402 1.65 5.17 -28.41
N ALA A 403 2.19 4.22 -29.20
CA ALA A 403 3.60 3.82 -29.13
C ALA A 403 4.62 4.95 -29.44
N ASP A 404 4.22 6.00 -30.16
CA ASP A 404 5.04 7.17 -30.42
C ASP A 404 5.20 8.10 -29.21
N LYS A 405 4.42 7.88 -28.14
CA LYS A 405 4.34 8.76 -26.97
C LYS A 405 4.48 8.01 -25.63
N VAL A 406 4.03 6.76 -25.55
CA VAL A 406 4.15 5.97 -24.32
C VAL A 406 5.37 5.05 -24.41
N LYS A 407 5.98 4.76 -23.27
CA LYS A 407 7.12 3.85 -23.20
C LYS A 407 6.74 2.49 -22.62
N TYR A 408 5.72 2.45 -21.79
CA TYR A 408 5.32 1.28 -21.02
C TYR A 408 3.87 0.90 -21.27
N VAL A 409 3.58 -0.38 -21.11
CA VAL A 409 2.22 -0.91 -21.15
C VAL A 409 1.96 -1.70 -19.88
N SER A 410 0.91 -1.33 -19.16
CA SER A 410 0.50 -1.98 -17.91
C SER A 410 0.06 -3.42 -18.14
N LEU A 411 0.50 -4.33 -17.28
CA LEU A 411 0.02 -5.70 -17.13
C LEU A 411 -0.38 -5.92 -15.68
N HIS A 412 -1.60 -6.43 -15.46
CA HIS A 412 -2.09 -6.82 -14.14
C HIS A 412 -2.42 -8.30 -14.13
N HIS A 413 -2.06 -9.01 -13.10
CA HIS A 413 -2.53 -10.37 -12.89
C HIS A 413 -2.49 -10.77 -11.41
N TYR A 414 -3.55 -11.46 -10.99
CA TYR A 414 -3.66 -12.08 -9.67
C TYR A 414 -3.72 -13.59 -9.84
N ALA A 415 -2.86 -14.31 -9.12
CA ALA A 415 -2.90 -15.76 -9.08
C ALA A 415 -4.02 -16.21 -8.13
N ASP A 416 -4.83 -17.19 -8.55
CA ASP A 416 -5.96 -17.68 -7.76
C ASP A 416 -5.77 -19.16 -7.43
N ALA A 417 -5.26 -19.46 -6.24
CA ALA A 417 -5.00 -20.82 -5.81
C ALA A 417 -5.04 -20.99 -4.28
N GLY A 418 -5.30 -22.21 -3.83
CA GLY A 418 -5.05 -22.67 -2.46
C GLY A 418 -5.86 -21.97 -1.38
N LYS A 419 -7.11 -22.43 -1.12
CA LYS A 419 -8.03 -21.77 -0.17
C LYS A 419 -8.42 -22.63 1.02
N HIS A 420 -7.93 -23.87 1.12
CA HIS A 420 -8.38 -24.84 2.10
C HIS A 420 -7.23 -25.31 2.99
N PHE A 421 -7.36 -25.06 4.29
CA PHE A 421 -6.35 -25.39 5.32
C PHE A 421 -7.03 -26.07 6.52
N THR A 422 -8.01 -26.94 6.26
CA THR A 422 -8.84 -27.53 7.32
C THR A 422 -8.27 -28.82 7.89
N ASP A 423 -7.39 -29.47 7.18
CA ASP A 423 -6.73 -30.70 7.56
C ASP A 423 -5.34 -30.81 6.88
N PRO A 424 -4.46 -31.76 7.27
CA PRO A 424 -3.11 -31.84 6.72
C PRO A 424 -3.04 -32.07 5.21
N GLU A 425 -3.99 -32.81 4.62
CA GLU A 425 -4.00 -33.10 3.18
C GLU A 425 -4.40 -31.85 2.38
N SER A 426 -5.48 -31.18 2.77
CA SER A 426 -5.93 -29.92 2.16
C SER A 426 -4.91 -28.80 2.35
N THR A 427 -4.21 -28.77 3.49
CA THR A 427 -3.12 -27.81 3.75
C THR A 427 -1.95 -28.03 2.80
N LYS A 428 -1.50 -29.29 2.62
CA LYS A 428 -0.45 -29.61 1.65
C LYS A 428 -0.87 -29.26 0.23
N ALA A 429 -2.09 -29.63 -0.17
CA ALA A 429 -2.60 -29.33 -1.50
C ALA A 429 -2.69 -27.81 -1.75
N SER A 430 -3.18 -27.04 -0.78
CA SER A 430 -3.26 -25.59 -0.88
C SER A 430 -1.88 -24.92 -0.92
N TYR A 431 -0.95 -25.38 -0.09
CA TYR A 431 0.43 -24.90 -0.12
C TYR A 431 1.05 -25.07 -1.52
N VAL A 432 0.97 -26.29 -2.08
CA VAL A 432 1.51 -26.58 -3.43
C VAL A 432 0.83 -25.72 -4.47
N ALA A 433 -0.51 -25.60 -4.43
CA ALA A 433 -1.26 -24.78 -5.39
C ALA A 433 -0.85 -23.30 -5.31
N ILE A 434 -0.71 -22.73 -4.09
CA ILE A 434 -0.27 -21.33 -3.91
C ILE A 434 1.14 -21.15 -4.45
N THR A 435 2.09 -21.99 -4.03
CA THR A 435 3.51 -21.80 -4.36
C THR A 435 3.81 -22.01 -5.85
N GLU A 436 3.01 -22.83 -6.57
CA GLU A 436 3.14 -23.03 -8.01
C GLU A 436 2.36 -22.02 -8.86
N SER A 437 1.41 -21.30 -8.28
CA SER A 437 0.54 -20.40 -9.04
C SER A 437 1.26 -19.20 -9.68
N PHE A 438 2.49 -18.88 -9.25
CA PHE A 438 3.31 -17.83 -9.88
C PHE A 438 3.57 -18.13 -11.38
N THR A 439 3.47 -19.39 -11.82
CA THR A 439 3.62 -19.77 -13.22
C THR A 439 2.61 -19.06 -14.12
N SER A 440 1.45 -18.68 -13.59
CA SER A 440 0.48 -17.86 -14.32
C SER A 440 1.02 -16.47 -14.66
N PHE A 441 1.94 -15.92 -13.87
CA PHE A 441 2.63 -14.67 -14.18
C PHE A 441 3.57 -14.83 -15.37
N VAL A 442 4.29 -15.95 -15.42
CA VAL A 442 5.17 -16.30 -16.56
C VAL A 442 4.38 -16.31 -17.84
N GLU A 443 3.26 -17.05 -17.86
CA GLU A 443 2.40 -17.17 -19.03
C GLU A 443 1.83 -15.82 -19.49
N ARG A 444 1.39 -14.97 -18.56
CA ARG A 444 0.85 -13.64 -18.84
C ARG A 444 1.91 -12.70 -19.39
N ALA A 445 3.08 -12.64 -18.76
CA ALA A 445 4.18 -11.79 -19.20
C ALA A 445 4.68 -12.19 -20.60
N GLU A 446 4.83 -13.49 -20.88
CA GLU A 446 5.21 -13.98 -22.19
C GLU A 446 4.16 -13.70 -23.28
N ARG A 447 2.87 -13.82 -22.93
CA ARG A 447 1.79 -13.47 -23.86
C ARG A 447 1.77 -11.99 -24.17
N MET A 448 1.95 -11.15 -23.16
CA MET A 448 2.08 -9.72 -23.30
C MET A 448 3.28 -9.36 -24.17
N ARG A 449 4.46 -9.94 -23.92
CA ARG A 449 5.65 -9.69 -24.73
C ARG A 449 5.42 -10.02 -26.20
N ARG A 450 4.84 -11.21 -26.50
CA ARG A 450 4.48 -11.59 -27.88
C ARG A 450 3.49 -10.60 -28.53
N SER A 451 2.52 -10.10 -27.75
CA SER A 451 1.53 -9.12 -28.24
C SER A 451 2.20 -7.79 -28.59
N LEU A 452 3.16 -7.33 -27.80
CA LEU A 452 3.88 -6.08 -28.04
C LEU A 452 4.88 -6.24 -29.19
N ASP A 453 5.62 -7.35 -29.27
CA ASP A 453 6.55 -7.63 -30.37
C ASP A 453 5.86 -7.66 -31.73
N ALA A 454 4.61 -8.13 -31.78
CA ALA A 454 3.82 -8.15 -33.00
C ALA A 454 3.47 -6.74 -33.53
N THR A 455 3.58 -5.69 -32.71
CA THR A 455 3.39 -4.30 -33.16
C THR A 455 4.60 -3.75 -33.93
N GLY A 456 5.77 -4.30 -33.73
CA GLY A 456 7.04 -3.76 -34.24
C GLY A 456 7.58 -2.56 -33.46
N GLU A 457 6.89 -2.13 -32.41
CA GLU A 457 7.24 -0.97 -31.59
C GLU A 457 8.07 -1.37 -30.37
N LYS A 458 8.91 -0.45 -29.90
CA LYS A 458 9.74 -0.65 -28.68
C LYS A 458 8.98 -0.22 -27.45
N LEU A 459 8.26 -1.17 -26.86
CA LEU A 459 7.45 -0.95 -25.66
C LEU A 459 7.86 -1.91 -24.55
N HIS A 460 7.99 -1.37 -23.33
CA HIS A 460 8.31 -2.11 -22.12
C HIS A 460 7.04 -2.62 -21.45
N ILE A 461 7.12 -3.75 -20.78
CA ILE A 461 6.05 -4.22 -19.89
C ILE A 461 6.24 -3.56 -18.51
N SER A 462 5.16 -3.00 -17.97
CA SER A 462 5.04 -2.67 -16.56
C SER A 462 4.06 -3.66 -15.93
N PHE A 463 4.56 -4.61 -15.14
CA PHE A 463 3.71 -5.54 -14.39
C PHE A 463 3.32 -4.87 -13.06
N ASP A 464 2.55 -3.80 -13.16
CA ASP A 464 2.35 -2.82 -12.10
C ASP A 464 1.20 -3.12 -11.14
N GLU A 465 0.63 -4.35 -11.22
CA GLU A 465 -0.29 -4.86 -10.21
C GLU A 465 -0.30 -6.40 -10.18
N TRP A 466 0.12 -7.00 -9.06
CA TRP A 466 0.14 -8.44 -8.88
C TRP A 466 0.07 -8.88 -7.42
N ASN A 467 -0.61 -9.98 -7.15
CA ASN A 467 -0.64 -10.70 -5.88
C ASN A 467 -1.40 -12.02 -6.05
N GLN A 468 -1.70 -12.71 -4.94
CA GLN A 468 -2.77 -13.71 -4.88
C GLN A 468 -4.14 -13.04 -4.91
N TRP A 469 -5.10 -13.63 -5.63
CA TRP A 469 -6.49 -13.18 -5.58
C TRP A 469 -7.07 -13.40 -4.18
N TYR A 470 -7.79 -12.43 -3.63
CA TYR A 470 -8.30 -12.40 -2.25
C TYR A 470 -7.26 -12.27 -1.12
N SER A 471 -6.02 -11.92 -1.39
CA SER A 471 -5.05 -11.60 -0.34
C SER A 471 -5.56 -10.52 0.65
N TRP A 472 -6.42 -9.65 0.19
CA TRP A 472 -7.08 -8.61 0.99
C TRP A 472 -8.19 -9.09 1.94
N PHE A 473 -8.63 -10.34 1.83
CA PHE A 473 -9.63 -10.96 2.71
C PHE A 473 -9.07 -12.12 3.52
N ARG A 474 -7.84 -12.50 3.29
CA ARG A 474 -7.19 -13.64 3.91
C ARG A 474 -5.93 -13.21 4.66
N PRO A 475 -5.73 -13.66 5.91
CA PRO A 475 -4.48 -13.43 6.61
C PRO A 475 -3.30 -14.03 5.85
N SER A 476 -2.19 -13.29 5.79
CA SER A 476 -0.95 -13.74 5.16
C SER A 476 -0.43 -15.05 5.77
N SER A 477 0.28 -15.83 4.98
CA SER A 477 0.83 -17.13 5.34
C SER A 477 2.24 -17.34 4.79
N VAL A 478 2.95 -18.32 5.36
CA VAL A 478 4.26 -18.74 4.83
C VAL A 478 4.11 -19.30 3.41
N ALA A 479 2.99 -19.97 3.08
CA ALA A 479 2.71 -20.40 1.71
C ALA A 479 2.71 -19.22 0.73
N GLU A 480 2.09 -18.08 1.11
CA GLU A 480 2.12 -16.86 0.31
C GLU A 480 3.51 -16.21 0.32
N GLY A 481 4.25 -16.27 1.43
CA GLY A 481 5.64 -15.83 1.48
C GLY A 481 6.53 -16.57 0.47
N ILE A 482 6.40 -17.90 0.36
CA ILE A 482 7.11 -18.69 -0.66
C ILE A 482 6.65 -18.33 -2.07
N PHE A 483 5.35 -18.13 -2.29
CA PHE A 483 4.82 -17.64 -3.56
C PHE A 483 5.44 -16.29 -3.96
N VAL A 484 5.49 -15.33 -3.04
CA VAL A 484 6.11 -14.02 -3.28
C VAL A 484 7.60 -14.16 -3.58
N ALA A 485 8.32 -15.02 -2.85
CA ALA A 485 9.73 -15.28 -3.09
C ALA A 485 9.99 -15.83 -4.49
N ARG A 486 9.21 -16.83 -4.93
CA ARG A 486 9.31 -17.41 -6.29
C ARG A 486 8.94 -16.40 -7.37
N SER A 487 7.89 -15.61 -7.12
CA SER A 487 7.48 -14.53 -8.04
C SER A 487 8.59 -13.49 -8.20
N LEU A 488 9.22 -13.04 -7.12
CA LEU A 488 10.35 -12.11 -7.18
C LEU A 488 11.55 -12.71 -7.90
N HIS A 489 11.87 -13.99 -7.68
CA HIS A 489 12.93 -14.67 -8.42
C HIS A 489 12.62 -14.73 -9.92
N PHE A 490 11.39 -15.03 -10.32
CA PHE A 490 10.94 -14.96 -11.70
C PHE A 490 11.12 -13.54 -12.27
N PHE A 491 10.60 -12.51 -11.58
CA PHE A 491 10.69 -11.13 -12.05
C PHE A 491 12.15 -10.67 -12.19
N MET A 492 13.01 -10.95 -11.22
CA MET A 492 14.43 -10.62 -11.32
C MET A 492 15.11 -11.34 -12.48
N THR A 493 14.84 -12.64 -12.65
CA THR A 493 15.52 -13.46 -13.67
C THR A 493 15.06 -13.13 -15.10
N ARG A 494 13.78 -12.84 -15.28
CA ARG A 494 13.15 -12.70 -16.60
C ARG A 494 12.87 -11.24 -17.01
N SER A 495 13.23 -10.25 -16.15
CA SER A 495 12.94 -8.84 -16.43
C SER A 495 13.60 -8.33 -17.70
N ASN A 496 14.81 -8.78 -18.02
CA ASN A 496 15.56 -8.32 -19.20
C ASN A 496 15.05 -8.95 -20.50
N ASP A 497 14.85 -10.26 -20.54
CA ASP A 497 14.42 -10.95 -21.76
C ASP A 497 12.93 -10.74 -22.09
N LEU A 498 12.10 -10.46 -21.09
CA LEU A 498 10.70 -10.05 -21.27
C LEU A 498 10.56 -8.53 -21.46
N ASP A 499 11.64 -7.79 -21.32
CA ASP A 499 11.64 -6.31 -21.35
C ASP A 499 10.59 -5.73 -20.39
N MET A 500 10.70 -6.16 -19.11
CA MET A 500 9.76 -5.89 -18.03
C MET A 500 10.47 -5.26 -16.83
N PRO A 501 10.90 -3.99 -16.95
CA PRO A 501 11.73 -3.36 -15.94
C PRO A 501 10.97 -2.90 -14.68
N ILE A 502 9.64 -2.89 -14.69
CA ILE A 502 8.79 -2.41 -13.59
C ILE A 502 7.84 -3.51 -13.16
N VAL A 503 7.78 -3.72 -11.83
CA VAL A 503 6.89 -4.71 -11.20
C VAL A 503 6.40 -4.13 -9.88
N CYS A 504 5.07 -4.03 -9.67
CA CYS A 504 4.50 -3.45 -8.46
C CYS A 504 3.59 -4.44 -7.74
N TYR A 505 3.96 -4.79 -6.52
CA TYR A 505 3.19 -5.66 -5.65
C TYR A 505 1.96 -4.95 -5.09
N PHE A 506 0.81 -5.55 -5.19
CA PHE A 506 -0.46 -5.04 -4.67
C PHE A 506 -0.86 -5.79 -3.39
N GLN A 507 -0.96 -5.16 -2.22
CA GLN A 507 -0.38 -3.88 -1.88
C GLN A 507 0.36 -3.98 -0.54
N PRO A 508 1.31 -3.10 -0.24
CA PRO A 508 2.18 -3.31 0.91
C PRO A 508 1.48 -3.14 2.26
N VAL A 509 0.54 -2.18 2.38
CA VAL A 509 -0.08 -1.81 3.65
C VAL A 509 -1.41 -2.52 3.82
N ALA A 510 -1.62 -3.14 4.97
CA ALA A 510 -2.83 -3.83 5.43
C ALA A 510 -3.24 -5.11 4.67
N GLU A 511 -2.78 -5.34 3.44
CA GLU A 511 -3.28 -6.44 2.61
C GLU A 511 -2.24 -7.45 2.17
N GLY A 512 -0.99 -7.19 2.37
CA GLY A 512 0.05 -8.09 1.88
C GLY A 512 1.29 -8.10 2.74
N ALA A 513 2.10 -7.04 2.68
CA ALA A 513 3.42 -7.05 3.30
C ALA A 513 3.44 -6.58 4.77
N ILE A 514 2.51 -5.69 5.17
CA ILE A 514 2.50 -5.08 6.51
C ILE A 514 1.14 -5.33 7.17
N ILE A 515 1.17 -6.00 8.31
CA ILE A 515 -0.02 -6.22 9.15
C ILE A 515 -0.16 -5.04 10.09
N ILE A 516 -1.35 -4.44 10.09
CA ILE A 516 -1.68 -3.26 10.87
C ILE A 516 -2.57 -3.64 12.06
N THR A 517 -2.27 -3.06 13.22
CA THR A 517 -3.13 -3.09 14.40
C THR A 517 -3.19 -1.69 15.04
N PRO A 518 -4.17 -1.41 15.90
CA PRO A 518 -4.19 -0.14 16.64
C PRO A 518 -2.93 0.10 17.48
N LYS A 519 -2.28 -0.98 17.95
CA LYS A 519 -1.10 -0.94 18.82
C LYS A 519 0.23 -0.85 18.08
N GLY A 520 0.25 -1.08 16.77
CA GLY A 520 1.48 -1.08 15.99
C GLY A 520 1.32 -1.86 14.68
N CYS A 521 2.43 -2.05 14.00
CA CYS A 521 2.48 -2.87 12.79
C CYS A 521 3.67 -3.82 12.82
N ARG A 522 3.65 -4.80 11.93
CA ARG A 522 4.74 -5.75 11.70
C ARG A 522 4.72 -6.29 10.27
N LEU A 523 5.84 -6.80 9.82
CA LEU A 523 5.89 -7.50 8.54
C LEU A 523 5.11 -8.82 8.60
N SER A 524 4.38 -9.11 7.56
CA SER A 524 3.81 -10.43 7.27
C SER A 524 4.90 -11.35 6.69
N ALA A 525 4.59 -12.61 6.42
CA ALA A 525 5.51 -13.50 5.70
C ALA A 525 5.93 -12.90 4.34
N ASN A 526 5.01 -12.24 3.61
CA ASN A 526 5.31 -11.56 2.35
C ASN A 526 6.27 -10.38 2.56
N GLY A 527 6.03 -9.58 3.60
CA GLY A 527 6.90 -8.46 3.96
C GLY A 527 8.30 -8.90 4.39
N GLN A 528 8.40 -10.01 5.14
CA GLN A 528 9.68 -10.61 5.52
C GLN A 528 10.50 -11.02 4.29
N VAL A 529 9.83 -11.58 3.26
CA VAL A 529 10.48 -11.92 1.99
C VAL A 529 11.00 -10.67 1.28
N TYR A 530 10.20 -9.60 1.20
CA TYR A 530 10.67 -8.34 0.61
C TYR A 530 11.88 -7.77 1.36
N ALA A 531 11.83 -7.74 2.69
CA ALA A 531 12.93 -7.28 3.53
C ALA A 531 14.22 -8.07 3.29
N LEU A 532 14.12 -9.37 3.04
CA LEU A 532 15.26 -10.22 2.69
C LEU A 532 15.73 -9.98 1.26
N MET A 533 14.81 -9.95 0.28
CA MET A 533 15.11 -9.85 -1.16
C MET A 533 15.66 -8.48 -1.57
N LYS A 534 15.40 -7.40 -0.81
CA LYS A 534 15.97 -6.08 -1.10
C LYS A 534 17.50 -6.07 -1.14
N ALA A 535 18.15 -7.09 -0.60
CA ALA A 535 19.60 -7.26 -0.69
C ALA A 535 20.12 -7.36 -2.13
N HIS A 536 19.25 -7.68 -3.09
CA HIS A 536 19.58 -7.69 -4.53
C HIS A 536 19.54 -6.32 -5.21
N GLN A 537 18.92 -5.32 -4.55
CA GLN A 537 18.86 -3.97 -5.07
C GLN A 537 20.27 -3.43 -5.31
N ASP A 538 20.46 -2.67 -6.39
CA ASP A 538 21.74 -2.12 -6.83
C ASP A 538 22.79 -3.16 -7.30
N GLY A 539 22.47 -4.44 -7.30
CA GLY A 539 23.30 -5.50 -7.83
C GLY A 539 23.05 -5.74 -9.33
N ARG A 540 23.99 -6.38 -9.99
CA ARG A 540 23.83 -6.87 -11.36
C ARG A 540 23.51 -8.34 -11.33
N LEU A 541 22.49 -8.76 -12.05
CA LEU A 541 22.02 -10.16 -12.10
C LEU A 541 23.11 -11.04 -12.72
N CYS A 542 23.45 -12.13 -12.02
CA CYS A 542 24.33 -13.19 -12.53
C CYS A 542 23.49 -14.30 -13.17
N LYS A 543 23.96 -14.84 -14.29
CA LYS A 543 23.31 -16.00 -14.88
C LYS A 543 23.63 -17.26 -14.06
N ILE A 544 22.61 -18.06 -13.78
CA ILE A 544 22.73 -19.32 -13.03
C ILE A 544 22.37 -20.47 -13.96
N GLY A 545 23.23 -21.51 -14.00
CA GLY A 545 22.92 -22.75 -14.70
C GLY A 545 21.95 -23.62 -13.93
N ASP A 546 21.09 -24.35 -14.63
CA ASP A 546 20.12 -25.30 -14.06
C ASP A 546 19.20 -24.69 -12.98
N ASN A 547 18.48 -23.60 -13.33
CA ASN A 547 17.59 -22.85 -12.43
C ASN A 547 16.18 -22.66 -13.03
N ASP A 548 15.66 -23.67 -13.70
CA ASP A 548 14.37 -23.60 -14.39
C ASP A 548 13.18 -23.45 -13.44
N ASP A 549 13.36 -23.79 -12.16
CA ASP A 549 12.36 -23.66 -11.11
C ASP A 549 12.41 -22.31 -10.34
N TYR A 550 13.28 -21.39 -10.76
CA TYR A 550 13.50 -20.10 -10.11
C TYR A 550 13.83 -20.17 -8.61
N SER A 551 14.49 -21.25 -8.17
CA SER A 551 14.84 -21.44 -6.76
C SER A 551 16.09 -20.67 -6.31
N THR A 552 16.86 -20.12 -7.24
CA THR A 552 18.11 -19.42 -6.96
C THR A 552 18.19 -18.12 -7.75
N VAL A 553 18.55 -17.03 -7.07
CA VAL A 553 18.93 -15.75 -7.71
C VAL A 553 20.26 -15.29 -7.13
N ALA A 554 21.14 -14.79 -7.98
CA ALA A 554 22.39 -14.19 -7.56
C ALA A 554 22.57 -12.82 -8.22
N THR A 555 23.00 -11.84 -7.43
CA THR A 555 23.40 -10.53 -7.92
C THR A 555 24.79 -10.19 -7.42
N ARG A 556 25.56 -9.49 -8.26
CA ARG A 556 26.91 -9.04 -7.93
C ARG A 556 26.95 -7.52 -7.87
N LYS A 557 27.52 -7.01 -6.79
CA LYS A 557 27.90 -5.61 -6.64
C LYS A 557 29.37 -5.54 -6.26
N ASP A 558 30.19 -5.05 -7.17
CA ASP A 558 31.66 -5.03 -7.03
C ASP A 558 32.25 -6.43 -6.71
N LYS A 559 32.68 -6.62 -5.47
CA LYS A 559 33.27 -7.85 -4.96
C LYS A 559 32.34 -8.66 -4.04
N GLU A 560 31.14 -8.18 -3.86
CA GLU A 560 30.11 -8.87 -3.09
C GLU A 560 29.13 -9.60 -4.01
N LEU A 561 28.85 -10.85 -3.70
CA LEU A 561 27.82 -11.65 -4.34
C LEU A 561 26.70 -11.90 -3.32
N THR A 562 25.51 -11.50 -3.65
CA THR A 562 24.28 -11.80 -2.91
C THR A 562 23.56 -12.94 -3.59
N ILE A 563 23.23 -14.00 -2.84
CA ILE A 563 22.50 -15.16 -3.33
C ILE A 563 21.27 -15.36 -2.46
N THR A 564 20.10 -15.50 -3.06
CA THR A 564 18.90 -15.99 -2.37
C THR A 564 18.49 -17.35 -2.89
N LEU A 565 18.03 -18.19 -1.96
CA LEU A 565 17.67 -19.59 -2.20
C LEU A 565 16.25 -19.83 -1.70
N ILE A 566 15.48 -20.63 -2.43
CA ILE A 566 14.11 -21.01 -2.04
C ILE A 566 13.98 -22.52 -2.06
N ASN A 567 13.61 -23.10 -0.93
CA ASN A 567 13.07 -24.44 -0.90
C ASN A 567 11.54 -24.37 -0.80
N HIS A 568 10.87 -24.57 -1.91
CA HIS A 568 9.42 -24.56 -2.01
C HIS A 568 8.76 -25.93 -1.81
N SER A 569 9.52 -26.97 -1.51
CA SER A 569 8.95 -28.29 -1.16
C SER A 569 8.16 -28.19 0.15
N TYR A 570 7.05 -28.92 0.22
CA TYR A 570 6.23 -28.99 1.43
C TYR A 570 6.87 -29.85 2.53
N ASP A 571 7.59 -30.92 2.17
CA ASP A 571 8.06 -31.96 3.11
C ASP A 571 9.50 -32.41 2.89
N GLN A 572 10.21 -31.89 1.88
CA GLN A 572 11.57 -32.33 1.56
C GLN A 572 12.58 -31.21 1.79
N SER A 573 13.66 -31.50 2.50
CA SER A 573 14.84 -30.64 2.53
C SER A 573 15.52 -30.60 1.16
N ARG A 574 16.16 -29.49 0.81
CA ARG A 574 16.84 -29.31 -0.47
C ARG A 574 18.29 -28.89 -0.25
N GLU A 575 19.21 -29.58 -0.88
CA GLU A 575 20.61 -29.19 -0.94
C GLU A 575 20.83 -28.19 -2.08
N PHE A 576 21.61 -27.14 -1.81
CA PHE A 576 22.13 -26.19 -2.77
C PHE A 576 23.65 -26.22 -2.75
N SER A 577 24.27 -26.29 -3.91
CA SER A 577 25.71 -26.37 -4.06
C SER A 577 26.16 -25.52 -5.23
N PHE A 578 27.20 -24.70 -5.03
CA PHE A 578 27.71 -23.76 -6.02
C PHE A 578 29.20 -23.94 -6.25
N LEU A 579 29.60 -24.05 -7.51
CA LEU A 579 31.01 -23.95 -7.89
C LEU A 579 31.46 -22.49 -7.77
N LEU A 580 31.78 -22.09 -6.54
CA LEU A 580 32.08 -20.72 -6.18
C LEU A 580 33.27 -20.65 -5.20
N LYS A 581 34.20 -19.76 -5.50
CA LYS A 581 35.30 -19.39 -4.60
C LYS A 581 34.95 -18.06 -3.91
N GLY A 582 34.82 -18.07 -2.60
CA GLY A 582 34.50 -16.87 -1.83
C GLY A 582 34.45 -17.15 -0.32
N LYS A 583 34.33 -16.08 0.45
CA LYS A 583 34.14 -16.13 1.88
C LYS A 583 32.70 -15.74 2.21
N VAL A 584 31.94 -16.63 2.79
CA VAL A 584 30.58 -16.32 3.29
C VAL A 584 30.71 -15.34 4.45
N ARG A 585 30.06 -14.18 4.35
CA ARG A 585 30.03 -13.12 5.37
C ARG A 585 28.75 -13.15 6.18
N GLU A 586 27.65 -13.44 5.50
CA GLU A 586 26.32 -13.46 6.07
C GLU A 586 25.57 -14.67 5.48
N ALA A 587 24.87 -15.40 6.34
CA ALA A 587 24.01 -16.49 5.92
C ALA A 587 22.80 -16.54 6.88
N VAL A 588 21.61 -16.27 6.34
CA VAL A 588 20.36 -16.18 7.11
C VAL A 588 19.33 -17.12 6.50
N LEU A 589 18.63 -17.85 7.35
CA LEU A 589 17.53 -18.73 7.00
C LEU A 589 16.21 -18.16 7.55
N TYR A 590 15.22 -18.05 6.68
CA TYR A 590 13.82 -17.83 7.01
C TYR A 590 13.05 -19.13 6.80
N SER A 591 12.53 -19.71 7.87
CA SER A 591 11.79 -20.98 7.83
C SER A 591 10.64 -20.98 8.82
N SER A 592 9.71 -21.90 8.64
CA SER A 592 8.57 -22.10 9.54
C SER A 592 8.15 -23.57 9.51
N GLU A 593 7.60 -24.07 10.59
CA GLU A 593 6.93 -25.37 10.64
C GLU A 593 5.48 -25.29 10.16
N GLU A 594 4.89 -24.07 10.16
CA GLU A 594 3.52 -23.79 9.76
C GLU A 594 3.49 -23.03 8.44
N VAL A 595 2.52 -23.35 7.58
CA VAL A 595 2.34 -22.73 6.27
C VAL A 595 0.95 -22.12 6.06
N ALA A 596 0.01 -22.40 6.98
CA ALA A 596 -1.38 -21.94 6.92
C ALA A 596 -1.52 -20.44 7.24
N PRO A 597 -2.69 -19.82 7.03
CA PRO A 597 -2.94 -18.42 7.41
C PRO A 597 -2.51 -18.11 8.84
N HIS A 598 -1.99 -16.88 9.04
CA HIS A 598 -1.36 -16.38 10.27
C HIS A 598 0.04 -16.97 10.60
N SER A 599 0.64 -17.71 9.70
CA SER A 599 2.02 -18.18 9.88
C SER A 599 3.05 -17.13 9.43
N PHE A 600 4.25 -17.20 10.03
CA PHE A 600 5.37 -16.28 9.78
C PHE A 600 6.66 -17.07 9.69
N PHE A 601 7.66 -16.51 9.03
CA PHE A 601 9.02 -17.08 9.08
C PHE A 601 9.69 -16.74 10.41
N GLY A 602 10.32 -17.74 11.01
CA GLY A 602 11.37 -17.53 12.00
C GLY A 602 12.70 -17.26 11.29
N SER A 603 13.53 -16.40 11.86
CA SER A 603 14.86 -16.09 11.35
C SER A 603 15.93 -16.79 12.20
N SER A 604 16.89 -17.44 11.54
CA SER A 604 18.04 -18.12 12.19
C SER A 604 19.29 -18.04 11.33
N PRO A 605 20.49 -18.22 11.89
CA PRO A 605 21.69 -18.43 11.09
C PRO A 605 21.54 -19.66 10.19
N LEU A 606 21.97 -19.56 8.93
CA LEU A 606 22.04 -20.67 8.00
C LEU A 606 23.39 -21.38 8.11
N GLU A 607 23.39 -22.69 8.27
CA GLU A 607 24.61 -23.49 8.20
C GLU A 607 25.10 -23.63 6.76
N VAL A 608 26.35 -23.23 6.52
CA VAL A 608 26.97 -23.22 5.20
C VAL A 608 28.32 -23.92 5.27
N THR A 609 28.52 -24.88 4.38
CA THR A 609 29.82 -25.51 4.17
C THR A 609 30.54 -24.80 3.04
N ALA A 610 31.67 -24.16 3.35
CA ALA A 610 32.49 -23.48 2.36
C ALA A 610 33.87 -24.17 2.22
N THR A 611 34.22 -24.51 1.01
CA THR A 611 35.54 -25.05 0.63
C THR A 611 36.26 -24.08 -0.30
N ARG A 612 37.47 -24.44 -0.74
CA ARG A 612 38.22 -23.61 -1.71
C ARG A 612 37.54 -23.50 -3.08
N LYS A 613 36.57 -24.36 -3.41
CA LYS A 613 35.97 -24.43 -4.74
C LYS A 613 34.44 -24.49 -4.71
N ASN A 614 33.87 -24.73 -3.56
CA ASN A 614 32.43 -24.98 -3.44
C ASN A 614 31.84 -24.36 -2.17
N ILE A 615 30.63 -23.81 -2.29
CA ILE A 615 29.78 -23.37 -1.20
C ILE A 615 28.51 -24.21 -1.27
N SER A 616 28.13 -24.87 -0.17
CA SER A 616 26.91 -25.67 -0.11
C SER A 616 26.15 -25.46 1.19
N THR A 617 24.84 -25.69 1.14
CA THR A 617 23.93 -25.60 2.26
C THR A 617 22.70 -26.46 2.02
N VAL A 618 21.99 -26.80 3.11
CA VAL A 618 20.71 -27.53 3.04
C VAL A 618 19.61 -26.66 3.65
N LEU A 619 18.56 -26.44 2.89
CA LEU A 619 17.38 -25.71 3.33
C LEU A 619 16.28 -26.69 3.74
N PRO A 620 15.63 -26.49 4.92
CA PRO A 620 14.44 -27.24 5.28
C PRO A 620 13.27 -26.93 4.33
N PRO A 621 12.16 -27.67 4.38
CA PRO A 621 10.95 -27.36 3.62
C PRO A 621 10.48 -25.92 3.83
N HIS A 622 9.72 -25.37 2.87
CA HIS A 622 9.08 -24.05 2.91
C HIS A 622 9.96 -22.96 3.56
N SER A 623 11.15 -22.75 2.99
CA SER A 623 12.13 -21.80 3.50
C SER A 623 12.77 -20.95 2.42
N VAL A 624 13.27 -19.80 2.84
CA VAL A 624 14.01 -18.84 2.03
C VAL A 624 15.31 -18.48 2.74
N ALA A 625 16.40 -18.41 2.01
CA ALA A 625 17.69 -18.07 2.60
C ALA A 625 18.42 -16.98 1.81
N LEU A 626 19.25 -16.23 2.53
CA LEU A 626 20.15 -15.21 2.00
C LEU A 626 21.59 -15.57 2.33
N LEU A 627 22.48 -15.51 1.34
CA LEU A 627 23.92 -15.57 1.52
C LEU A 627 24.57 -14.31 0.93
N LYS A 628 25.53 -13.73 1.65
CA LYS A 628 26.46 -12.74 1.11
C LYS A 628 27.88 -13.32 1.11
N VAL A 629 28.50 -13.25 -0.04
CA VAL A 629 29.80 -13.89 -0.30
C VAL A 629 30.79 -12.84 -0.82
N ASP A 630 31.93 -12.72 -0.15
CA ASP A 630 33.07 -11.95 -0.64
C ASP A 630 33.84 -12.71 -1.71
N LEU A 631 33.99 -12.12 -2.88
CA LEU A 631 34.70 -12.69 -4.04
C LEU A 631 36.22 -12.38 -4.04
N ASN A 632 36.76 -11.84 -2.96
CA ASN A 632 38.15 -11.41 -2.86
C ASN A 632 39.07 -12.57 -2.43
N PHE A 633 39.34 -13.49 -3.36
CA PHE A 633 40.37 -14.50 -3.12
C PHE A 633 41.14 -14.85 -4.40
#